data_46d5a73ee62d24df6ce70b3071f1135d
#
_entry.id   46d5a73ee62d24df6ce70b3071f1135d
#
_cell.length_a   1.000
_cell.length_b   1.000
_cell.length_c   1.000
_cell.angle_alpha   90.00
_cell.angle_beta   90.00
_cell.angle_gamma   90.00
#
_symmetry.space_group_name_H-M   'P 1'
#
loop_
_entity.id
_entity.type
_entity.pdbx_description
1 polymer ?
#
loop_
_entity_poly.entity_id
_entity_poly.type
_entity_poly.pdbx_seq_one_letter_code
_entity_poly.pdbx_strand_id
1 'polypeptide(L)'
;MAVRTQKLITDDLHVGMFVSGIDRPWRETPFPIQGFHIENRAQLEKIQSLCKWVYVDVQKSRTLSTVAPAQDFSFVSHYFEEKQRKNGRELLNLRIRSMQNQAPYKRLTNLNTEMRQARRVHKRIRDRIKRTLRALTGEGRLSIEDLRDVSNELVNSVIRNPDAFAYLSRIDSHSEDVLNYSIRVASWAVLTGRHLDLTREAMSDLALASLLCKIGYTTIPQEILRVR
;
A
#
# COMPACT_ATOMS: atom_id res chain seq x y z
N MET A 1 -3.44 13.14 19.34
CA MET A 1 -3.98 12.06 20.20
C MET A 1 -4.39 10.92 19.29
N ALA A 2 -3.78 9.73 19.44
CA ALA A 2 -4.13 8.58 18.64
C ALA A 2 -5.44 7.99 19.13
N VAL A 3 -6.46 7.99 18.29
CA VAL A 3 -7.76 7.35 18.55
C VAL A 3 -7.50 5.84 18.61
N ARG A 4 -7.68 5.23 19.79
CA ARG A 4 -7.56 3.76 19.95
C ARG A 4 -8.90 3.13 19.60
N THR A 5 -9.09 2.80 18.33
CA THR A 5 -10.23 1.99 17.88
C THR A 5 -9.84 0.52 17.83
N GLN A 6 -10.68 -0.35 18.36
CA GLN A 6 -10.50 -1.79 18.37
C GLN A 6 -11.59 -2.48 17.54
N LYS A 7 -11.19 -3.43 16.69
CA LYS A 7 -12.14 -4.25 15.94
C LYS A 7 -12.57 -5.43 16.81
N LEU A 8 -13.88 -5.55 17.08
CA LEU A 8 -14.48 -6.64 17.86
C LEU A 8 -15.51 -7.40 17.02
N ILE A 9 -15.63 -8.68 17.30
CA ILE A 9 -16.75 -9.50 16.81
C ILE A 9 -17.98 -9.10 17.64
N THR A 10 -19.15 -9.11 17.02
CA THR A 10 -20.37 -8.62 17.67
C THR A 10 -20.79 -9.42 18.91
N ASP A 11 -20.36 -10.67 19.04
CA ASP A 11 -20.60 -11.51 20.22
C ASP A 11 -19.83 -11.03 21.47
N ASP A 12 -18.73 -10.30 21.29
CA ASP A 12 -17.90 -9.77 22.37
C ASP A 12 -18.32 -8.35 22.81
N LEU A 13 -19.42 -7.83 22.26
CA LEU A 13 -19.92 -6.51 22.59
C LEU A 13 -20.71 -6.49 23.89
N HIS A 14 -20.56 -5.37 24.62
CA HIS A 14 -21.26 -5.14 25.89
C HIS A 14 -21.93 -3.75 25.91
N VAL A 15 -22.99 -3.63 26.67
CA VAL A 15 -23.65 -2.34 26.92
C VAL A 15 -22.64 -1.36 27.54
N GLY A 16 -22.63 -0.12 27.05
CA GLY A 16 -21.69 0.93 27.44
C GLY A 16 -20.48 1.12 26.49
N MET A 17 -20.24 0.19 25.57
CA MET A 17 -19.20 0.35 24.55
C MET A 17 -19.59 1.39 23.52
N PHE A 18 -18.62 2.15 23.00
CA PHE A 18 -18.83 3.12 21.93
C PHE A 18 -18.42 2.51 20.57
N VAL A 19 -19.39 2.30 19.69
CA VAL A 19 -19.19 1.83 18.33
C VAL A 19 -18.85 3.01 17.44
N SER A 20 -17.65 3.01 16.89
CA SER A 20 -17.14 4.05 15.99
C SER A 20 -17.18 3.67 14.52
N GLY A 21 -17.38 2.39 14.18
CA GLY A 21 -17.48 1.88 12.82
C GLY A 21 -18.12 0.49 12.78
N ILE A 22 -18.69 0.14 11.64
CA ILE A 22 -19.38 -1.15 11.41
C ILE A 22 -18.91 -1.78 10.10
N ASP A 23 -19.21 -3.08 9.89
CA ASP A 23 -18.78 -3.88 8.74
C ASP A 23 -19.51 -3.61 7.42
N ARG A 24 -20.45 -2.64 7.43
CA ARG A 24 -21.26 -2.26 6.28
C ARG A 24 -21.50 -0.76 6.22
N PRO A 25 -22.01 -0.20 5.12
CA PRO A 25 -22.36 1.20 5.03
C PRO A 25 -23.41 1.60 6.09
N TRP A 26 -23.14 2.70 6.81
CA TRP A 26 -24.05 3.23 7.84
C TRP A 26 -25.49 3.45 7.34
N ARG A 27 -25.65 3.77 6.06
CA ARG A 27 -26.97 4.00 5.42
C ARG A 27 -27.86 2.76 5.38
N GLU A 28 -27.28 1.58 5.49
CA GLU A 28 -28.00 0.29 5.51
C GLU A 28 -28.38 -0.13 6.92
N THR A 29 -28.12 0.70 7.90
CA THR A 29 -28.38 0.43 9.30
C THR A 29 -29.17 1.55 9.96
N PRO A 30 -29.96 1.27 11.01
CA PRO A 30 -30.70 2.29 11.74
C PRO A 30 -29.84 3.08 12.75
N PHE A 31 -28.51 2.92 12.67
CA PHE A 31 -27.59 3.55 13.63
C PHE A 31 -27.07 4.91 13.15
N PRO A 32 -26.72 5.84 14.08
CA PRO A 32 -26.16 7.15 13.74
C PRO A 32 -24.80 7.03 13.03
N ILE A 33 -24.58 7.84 12.00
CA ILE A 33 -23.36 7.83 11.15
C ILE A 33 -22.07 8.17 11.91
N GLN A 34 -22.17 8.89 13.02
CA GLN A 34 -20.98 9.38 13.78
C GLN A 34 -20.54 8.44 14.92
N GLY A 35 -21.11 7.24 14.97
CA GLY A 35 -20.92 6.31 16.08
C GLY A 35 -21.90 6.58 17.25
N PHE A 36 -22.02 5.60 18.14
CA PHE A 36 -22.98 5.64 19.25
C PHE A 36 -22.54 4.72 20.39
N HIS A 37 -23.06 5.00 21.60
CA HIS A 37 -22.93 4.07 22.72
C HIS A 37 -24.01 3.00 22.64
N ILE A 38 -23.65 1.79 22.98
CA ILE A 38 -24.62 0.70 23.20
C ILE A 38 -25.28 0.97 24.56
N GLU A 39 -26.51 1.51 24.56
CA GLU A 39 -27.18 1.94 25.79
C GLU A 39 -28.00 0.84 26.46
N ASN A 40 -28.45 -0.14 25.67
CA ASN A 40 -29.30 -1.20 26.15
C ASN A 40 -29.11 -2.51 25.38
N ARG A 41 -29.66 -3.59 25.94
CA ARG A 41 -29.57 -4.94 25.38
C ARG A 41 -30.27 -5.08 24.01
N ALA A 42 -31.32 -4.35 23.75
CA ALA A 42 -32.04 -4.37 22.47
C ALA A 42 -31.18 -3.79 21.34
N GLN A 43 -30.39 -2.73 21.62
CA GLN A 43 -29.40 -2.20 20.67
C GLN A 43 -28.27 -3.20 20.43
N LEU A 44 -27.80 -3.89 21.47
CA LEU A 44 -26.77 -4.91 21.37
C LEU A 44 -27.23 -6.07 20.45
N GLU A 45 -28.40 -6.61 20.69
CA GLU A 45 -29.00 -7.69 19.88
C GLU A 45 -29.20 -7.24 18.42
N LYS A 46 -29.58 -5.99 18.22
CA LYS A 46 -29.76 -5.43 16.88
C LYS A 46 -28.42 -5.27 16.13
N ILE A 47 -27.34 -4.91 16.80
CA ILE A 47 -25.99 -4.88 16.21
C ILE A 47 -25.54 -6.31 15.86
N GLN A 48 -25.72 -7.26 16.77
CA GLN A 48 -25.37 -8.67 16.58
C GLN A 48 -26.13 -9.30 15.40
N SER A 49 -27.39 -8.91 15.19
CA SER A 49 -28.18 -9.41 14.06
C SER A 49 -27.80 -8.80 12.71
N LEU A 50 -27.26 -7.57 12.70
CA LEU A 50 -26.98 -6.83 11.47
C LEU A 50 -25.50 -6.88 11.06
N CYS A 51 -24.58 -6.95 12.01
CA CYS A 51 -23.15 -6.87 11.77
C CYS A 51 -22.42 -8.12 12.24
N LYS A 52 -21.31 -8.46 11.60
CA LYS A 52 -20.41 -9.54 12.04
C LYS A 52 -19.28 -9.02 12.92
N TRP A 53 -18.86 -7.78 12.70
CA TRP A 53 -17.82 -7.11 13.47
C TRP A 53 -18.03 -5.58 13.45
N VAL A 54 -17.50 -4.92 14.46
CA VAL A 54 -17.57 -3.46 14.62
C VAL A 54 -16.22 -2.89 15.10
N TYR A 55 -16.03 -1.59 14.91
CA TYR A 55 -14.93 -0.86 15.56
C TYR A 55 -15.46 -0.20 16.83
N VAL A 56 -14.80 -0.46 17.95
CA VAL A 56 -15.12 0.12 19.27
C VAL A 56 -14.03 1.15 19.63
N ASP A 57 -14.43 2.35 20.02
CA ASP A 57 -13.53 3.36 20.58
C ASP A 57 -13.42 3.13 22.10
N VAL A 58 -12.29 2.64 22.54
CA VAL A 58 -12.04 2.27 23.94
C VAL A 58 -12.06 3.51 24.85
N GLN A 59 -11.66 4.68 24.37
CA GLN A 59 -11.61 5.90 25.18
C GLN A 59 -13.00 6.50 25.43
N LYS A 60 -13.94 6.28 24.52
CA LYS A 60 -15.31 6.74 24.64
C LYS A 60 -16.25 5.74 25.31
N SER A 61 -15.81 4.50 25.48
CA SER A 61 -16.63 3.45 26.12
C SER A 61 -16.75 3.66 27.62
N ARG A 62 -17.97 3.62 28.16
CA ARG A 62 -18.31 3.95 29.56
C ARG A 62 -18.19 2.78 30.54
N THR A 63 -18.03 1.54 30.10
CA THR A 63 -18.25 0.33 30.91
C THR A 63 -17.00 -0.34 31.45
N LEU A 64 -15.82 0.28 31.42
CA LEU A 64 -14.60 -0.32 31.96
C LEU A 64 -14.31 -0.01 33.45
N SER A 65 -15.23 0.68 34.16
CA SER A 65 -14.97 1.12 35.54
C SER A 65 -15.73 0.39 36.64
N THR A 66 -16.64 -0.55 36.35
CA THR A 66 -17.54 -1.05 37.41
C THR A 66 -17.70 -2.56 37.56
N VAL A 67 -17.12 -3.40 36.70
CA VAL A 67 -17.28 -4.86 36.89
C VAL A 67 -16.01 -5.61 36.49
N ALA A 68 -15.33 -6.09 37.50
CA ALA A 68 -14.18 -7.00 37.57
C ALA A 68 -12.83 -6.32 37.82
N PRO A 69 -11.99 -6.91 38.74
CA PRO A 69 -10.63 -6.46 38.91
C PRO A 69 -9.86 -6.67 37.60
N ALA A 70 -9.02 -5.69 37.29
CA ALA A 70 -8.21 -5.62 36.10
C ALA A 70 -7.57 -6.96 35.75
N GLN A 71 -8.27 -7.80 34.99
CA GLN A 71 -7.62 -8.79 34.16
C GLN A 71 -7.10 -8.02 32.96
N ASP A 72 -5.80 -8.05 32.84
CA ASP A 72 -4.95 -7.34 31.91
C ASP A 72 -5.49 -7.43 30.46
N PHE A 73 -6.33 -6.48 30.05
CA PHE A 73 -6.78 -6.36 28.67
C PHE A 73 -5.64 -6.10 27.69
N SER A 74 -4.45 -5.75 28.21
CA SER A 74 -3.22 -5.66 27.42
C SER A 74 -2.83 -7.02 26.84
N PHE A 75 -3.12 -8.11 27.54
CA PHE A 75 -2.84 -9.47 27.06
C PHE A 75 -3.76 -9.88 25.91
N VAL A 76 -5.05 -9.53 25.98
CA VAL A 76 -6.02 -9.88 24.94
C VAL A 76 -5.77 -9.07 23.66
N SER A 77 -5.52 -7.77 23.77
CA SER A 77 -5.16 -6.93 22.63
C SER A 77 -3.85 -7.38 21.99
N HIS A 78 -2.84 -7.71 22.81
CA HIS A 78 -1.56 -8.22 22.32
C HIS A 78 -1.68 -9.58 21.64
N TYR A 79 -2.50 -10.49 22.19
CA TYR A 79 -2.75 -11.81 21.60
C TYR A 79 -3.46 -11.71 20.24
N PHE A 80 -4.48 -10.86 20.11
CA PHE A 80 -5.19 -10.66 18.83
C PHE A 80 -4.35 -9.90 17.81
N GLU A 81 -3.60 -8.89 18.21
CA GLU A 81 -2.63 -8.21 17.33
C GLU A 81 -1.52 -9.17 16.88
N GLU A 82 -1.01 -9.98 17.77
CA GLU A 82 0.03 -10.95 17.44
C GLU A 82 -0.48 -12.07 16.54
N LYS A 83 -1.73 -12.56 16.77
CA LYS A 83 -2.38 -13.55 15.90
C LYS A 83 -2.72 -12.99 14.53
N GLN A 84 -3.21 -11.75 14.44
CA GLN A 84 -3.42 -11.07 13.14
C GLN A 84 -2.09 -10.77 12.44
N ARG A 85 -1.05 -10.37 13.15
CA ARG A 85 0.30 -10.18 12.59
C ARG A 85 0.90 -11.50 12.11
N LYS A 86 0.74 -12.60 12.85
CA LYS A 86 1.20 -13.94 12.42
C LYS A 86 0.46 -14.40 11.17
N ASN A 87 -0.87 -14.35 11.15
CA ASN A 87 -1.67 -14.70 9.98
C ASN A 87 -1.39 -13.79 8.78
N GLY A 88 -1.26 -12.48 8.99
CA GLY A 88 -0.91 -11.55 7.94
C GLY A 88 0.49 -11.77 7.38
N ARG A 89 1.48 -12.09 8.24
CA ARG A 89 2.83 -12.44 7.81
C ARG A 89 2.90 -13.76 7.08
N GLU A 90 2.16 -14.78 7.53
CA GLU A 90 2.09 -16.07 6.84
C GLU A 90 1.45 -15.94 5.46
N LEU A 91 0.32 -15.25 5.35
CA LEU A 91 -0.33 -14.96 4.06
C LEU A 91 0.58 -14.13 3.15
N LEU A 92 1.27 -13.13 3.69
CA LEU A 92 2.23 -12.33 2.94
C LEU A 92 3.41 -13.19 2.45
N ASN A 93 3.96 -14.02 3.32
CA ASN A 93 5.05 -14.93 2.97
C ASN A 93 4.65 -15.96 1.92
N LEU A 94 3.43 -16.52 2.01
CA LEU A 94 2.89 -17.42 0.99
C LEU A 94 2.73 -16.69 -0.35
N ARG A 95 2.23 -15.47 -0.33
CA ARG A 95 2.07 -14.64 -1.53
C ARG A 95 3.40 -14.23 -2.14
N ILE A 96 4.39 -13.87 -1.32
CA ILE A 96 5.76 -13.60 -1.80
C ILE A 96 6.37 -14.85 -2.42
N ARG A 97 6.25 -16.02 -1.76
CA ARG A 97 6.75 -17.29 -2.30
C ARG A 97 6.10 -17.66 -3.64
N SER A 98 4.81 -17.42 -3.81
CA SER A 98 4.12 -17.66 -5.09
C SER A 98 4.57 -16.71 -6.21
N MET A 99 5.17 -15.57 -5.86
CA MET A 99 5.72 -14.59 -6.78
C MET A 99 7.22 -14.77 -7.03
N GLN A 100 7.88 -15.76 -6.39
CA GLN A 100 9.30 -16.00 -6.57
C GLN A 100 9.56 -16.92 -7.76
N ASN A 101 10.68 -16.67 -8.44
CA ASN A 101 11.17 -17.49 -9.52
C ASN A 101 11.80 -18.79 -8.96
N GLN A 102 11.76 -19.88 -9.72
CA GLN A 102 12.36 -21.14 -9.29
C GLN A 102 13.89 -21.12 -9.29
N ALA A 103 14.50 -20.20 -10.03
CA ALA A 103 15.94 -20.05 -10.13
C ALA A 103 16.35 -18.57 -10.11
N PRO A 104 17.49 -18.25 -9.48
CA PRO A 104 17.99 -16.88 -9.42
C PRO A 104 18.35 -16.34 -10.80
N TYR A 105 18.16 -15.02 -10.98
CA TYR A 105 18.50 -14.35 -12.23
C TYR A 105 20.02 -14.23 -12.42
N LYS A 106 20.53 -14.82 -13.48
CA LYS A 106 21.92 -14.66 -13.89
C LYS A 106 22.13 -13.37 -14.66
N ARG A 107 23.35 -12.81 -14.58
CA ARG A 107 23.75 -11.67 -15.43
C ARG A 107 23.96 -12.16 -16.88
N LEU A 108 23.30 -11.53 -17.85
CA LEU A 108 23.31 -11.95 -19.25
C LEU A 108 24.20 -11.08 -20.13
N THR A 109 24.46 -9.81 -19.73
CA THR A 109 25.22 -8.86 -20.52
C THR A 109 26.27 -8.12 -19.67
N ASN A 110 27.30 -7.57 -20.30
CA ASN A 110 28.25 -6.71 -19.62
C ASN A 110 27.66 -5.29 -19.41
N LEU A 111 28.25 -4.55 -18.48
CA LEU A 111 27.77 -3.21 -18.09
C LEU A 111 27.79 -2.23 -19.26
N ASN A 112 28.86 -2.20 -20.05
CA ASN A 112 29.02 -1.21 -21.14
C ASN A 112 27.96 -1.39 -22.24
N THR A 113 27.63 -2.63 -22.57
CA THR A 113 26.57 -2.95 -23.56
C THR A 113 25.20 -2.58 -23.00
N GLU A 114 24.90 -3.00 -21.78
CA GLU A 114 23.60 -2.73 -21.16
C GLU A 114 23.38 -1.24 -20.86
N MET A 115 24.43 -0.49 -20.48
CA MET A 115 24.34 0.93 -20.18
C MET A 115 23.75 1.76 -21.34
N ARG A 116 24.17 1.46 -22.57
CA ARG A 116 23.61 2.13 -23.76
C ARG A 116 22.12 1.88 -23.92
N GLN A 117 21.69 0.64 -23.69
CA GLN A 117 20.29 0.25 -23.78
C GLN A 117 19.48 0.79 -22.60
N ALA A 118 20.00 0.70 -21.37
CA ALA A 118 19.39 1.25 -20.17
C ALA A 118 19.11 2.76 -20.27
N ARG A 119 20.04 3.55 -20.85
CA ARG A 119 19.80 4.99 -21.12
C ARG A 119 18.63 5.21 -22.08
N ARG A 120 18.48 4.38 -23.12
CA ARG A 120 17.34 4.47 -24.05
C ARG A 120 16.03 4.15 -23.37
N VAL A 121 16.01 3.08 -22.56
CA VAL A 121 14.85 2.68 -21.75
C VAL A 121 14.48 3.78 -20.76
N HIS A 122 15.46 4.32 -20.03
CA HIS A 122 15.25 5.41 -19.09
C HIS A 122 14.63 6.66 -19.75
N LYS A 123 15.12 7.05 -20.94
CA LYS A 123 14.51 8.14 -21.73
C LYS A 123 13.07 7.83 -22.13
N ARG A 124 12.79 6.61 -22.60
CA ARG A 124 11.42 6.20 -22.96
C ARG A 124 10.47 6.23 -21.77
N ILE A 125 10.90 5.73 -20.61
CA ILE A 125 10.11 5.82 -19.38
C ILE A 125 9.76 7.28 -19.07
N ARG A 126 10.74 8.16 -19.08
CA ARG A 126 10.55 9.59 -18.84
C ARG A 126 9.53 10.20 -19.82
N ASP A 127 9.66 9.92 -21.11
CA ASP A 127 8.76 10.45 -22.14
C ASP A 127 7.34 9.90 -22.01
N ARG A 128 7.18 8.64 -21.60
CA ARG A 128 5.87 8.03 -21.34
C ARG A 128 5.20 8.61 -20.09
N ILE A 129 5.92 8.74 -18.98
CA ILE A 129 5.36 9.36 -17.78
C ILE A 129 4.96 10.82 -18.06
N LYS A 130 5.78 11.59 -18.78
CA LYS A 130 5.40 12.97 -19.19
C LYS A 130 4.08 13.02 -19.96
N ARG A 131 3.87 12.09 -20.89
CA ARG A 131 2.60 11.98 -21.63
C ARG A 131 1.44 11.60 -20.71
N THR A 132 1.64 10.65 -19.83
CA THR A 132 0.64 10.25 -18.84
C THR A 132 0.23 11.42 -17.95
N LEU A 133 1.18 12.22 -17.48
CA LEU A 133 0.91 13.39 -16.65
C LEU A 133 0.09 14.45 -17.41
N ARG A 134 0.42 14.73 -18.66
CA ARG A 134 -0.37 15.64 -19.52
C ARG A 134 -1.79 15.12 -19.76
N ALA A 135 -1.94 13.81 -19.95
CA ALA A 135 -3.26 13.21 -20.13
C ALA A 135 -4.15 13.37 -18.88
N LEU A 136 -3.57 13.36 -17.69
CA LEU A 136 -4.28 13.59 -16.42
C LEU A 136 -4.71 15.05 -16.22
N THR A 137 -3.97 16.00 -16.80
CA THR A 137 -4.34 17.43 -16.81
C THR A 137 -5.29 17.83 -17.93
N GLY A 138 -5.82 16.87 -18.67
CA GLY A 138 -6.79 17.09 -19.74
C GLY A 138 -6.19 17.22 -21.15
N GLU A 139 -4.88 17.09 -21.28
CA GLU A 139 -4.15 17.27 -22.56
C GLU A 139 -3.87 15.95 -23.30
N GLY A 140 -4.73 14.94 -23.22
CA GLY A 140 -4.49 13.69 -23.93
C GLY A 140 -5.23 12.47 -23.40
N ARG A 141 -4.94 11.29 -23.97
CA ARG A 141 -5.47 10.00 -23.51
C ARG A 141 -4.49 9.29 -22.57
N LEU A 142 -4.98 8.88 -21.41
CA LEU A 142 -4.25 8.01 -20.50
C LEU A 142 -4.16 6.60 -21.10
N SER A 143 -2.95 6.09 -21.32
CA SER A 143 -2.71 4.69 -21.71
C SER A 143 -1.90 3.99 -20.63
N ILE A 144 -2.55 3.05 -19.95
CA ILE A 144 -1.91 2.19 -18.94
C ILE A 144 -1.02 1.16 -19.63
N GLU A 145 -1.42 0.68 -20.83
CA GLU A 145 -0.63 -0.24 -21.64
C GLU A 145 0.75 0.34 -21.96
N ASP A 146 0.80 1.60 -22.36
CA ASP A 146 2.05 2.32 -22.62
C ASP A 146 3.01 2.32 -21.42
N LEU A 147 2.48 2.49 -20.22
CA LEU A 147 3.28 2.44 -18.98
C LEU A 147 3.68 1.02 -18.63
N ARG A 148 2.84 0.04 -18.89
CA ARG A 148 3.15 -1.38 -18.69
C ARG A 148 4.28 -1.82 -19.62
N ASP A 149 4.29 -1.36 -20.87
CA ASP A 149 5.35 -1.66 -21.83
C ASP A 149 6.70 -1.14 -21.36
N VAL A 150 6.79 0.11 -20.92
CA VAL A 150 8.06 0.66 -20.41
C VAL A 150 8.47 0.07 -19.07
N SER A 151 7.52 -0.39 -18.26
CA SER A 151 7.79 -1.16 -17.03
C SER A 151 8.45 -2.50 -17.39
N ASN A 152 7.92 -3.21 -18.38
CA ASN A 152 8.51 -4.44 -18.90
C ASN A 152 9.91 -4.23 -19.46
N GLU A 153 10.15 -3.13 -20.17
CA GLU A 153 11.48 -2.79 -20.68
C GLU A 153 12.48 -2.54 -19.55
N LEU A 154 12.07 -1.85 -18.49
CA LEU A 154 12.87 -1.65 -17.27
C LEU A 154 13.24 -2.99 -16.64
N VAL A 155 12.26 -3.85 -16.42
CA VAL A 155 12.46 -5.20 -15.84
C VAL A 155 13.41 -6.02 -16.70
N ASN A 156 13.21 -6.02 -18.02
CA ASN A 156 14.09 -6.76 -18.94
C ASN A 156 15.55 -6.26 -18.89
N SER A 157 15.75 -4.95 -18.79
CA SER A 157 17.08 -4.37 -18.67
C SER A 157 17.74 -4.75 -17.34
N VAL A 158 17.01 -4.65 -16.22
CA VAL A 158 17.51 -5.05 -14.90
C VAL A 158 17.81 -6.54 -14.81
N ILE A 159 17.00 -7.39 -15.45
CA ILE A 159 17.26 -8.85 -15.51
C ILE A 159 18.57 -9.10 -16.25
N ARG A 160 18.81 -8.46 -17.41
CA ARG A 160 20.04 -8.63 -18.18
C ARG A 160 21.27 -8.16 -17.42
N ASN A 161 21.22 -6.96 -16.86
CA ASN A 161 22.30 -6.44 -16.03
C ASN A 161 21.76 -5.39 -15.04
N PRO A 162 21.71 -5.70 -13.72
CA PRO A 162 21.18 -4.80 -12.71
C PRO A 162 22.04 -3.53 -12.52
N ASP A 163 23.34 -3.62 -12.74
CA ASP A 163 24.28 -2.52 -12.46
C ASP A 163 24.01 -1.29 -13.32
N ALA A 164 23.48 -1.47 -14.55
CA ALA A 164 23.20 -0.37 -15.45
C ALA A 164 22.15 0.60 -14.89
N PHE A 165 21.02 0.07 -14.39
CA PHE A 165 19.99 0.91 -13.77
C PHE A 165 20.37 1.39 -12.37
N ALA A 166 21.11 0.61 -11.60
CA ALA A 166 21.68 1.07 -10.33
C ALA A 166 22.58 2.29 -10.53
N TYR A 167 23.40 2.28 -11.58
CA TYR A 167 24.28 3.40 -11.92
C TYR A 167 23.49 4.64 -12.40
N LEU A 168 22.52 4.46 -13.31
CA LEU A 168 21.66 5.55 -13.78
C LEU A 168 20.88 6.20 -12.63
N SER A 169 20.34 5.41 -11.71
CA SER A 169 19.59 5.90 -10.54
C SER A 169 20.45 6.76 -9.60
N ARG A 170 21.77 6.55 -9.57
CA ARG A 170 22.70 7.37 -8.80
C ARG A 170 23.04 8.68 -9.50
N ILE A 171 23.23 8.67 -10.82
CA ILE A 171 23.55 9.88 -11.60
C ILE A 171 22.38 10.87 -11.53
N ASP A 172 21.14 10.39 -11.67
CA ASP A 172 19.93 11.23 -11.63
C ASP A 172 19.48 11.65 -10.22
N SER A 173 20.28 11.36 -9.18
CA SER A 173 19.94 11.64 -7.78
C SER A 173 19.84 13.14 -7.47
N HIS A 174 20.42 14.01 -8.28
CA HIS A 174 20.46 15.47 -8.05
C HIS A 174 19.23 16.22 -8.60
N SER A 175 18.33 15.56 -9.31
CA SER A 175 17.10 16.18 -9.81
C SER A 175 15.95 15.97 -8.84
N GLU A 176 15.40 17.05 -8.29
CA GLU A 176 14.22 17.05 -7.41
C GLU A 176 12.89 16.89 -8.17
N ASP A 177 12.92 16.66 -9.48
CA ASP A 177 11.73 16.47 -10.31
C ASP A 177 10.96 15.21 -9.92
N VAL A 178 9.65 15.32 -9.78
CA VAL A 178 8.72 14.22 -9.48
C VAL A 178 8.90 13.03 -10.43
N LEU A 179 9.17 13.31 -11.71
CA LEU A 179 9.44 12.29 -12.73
C LEU A 179 10.68 11.46 -12.43
N ASN A 180 11.80 12.13 -12.15
CA ASN A 180 13.05 11.47 -11.84
C ASN A 180 12.95 10.69 -10.54
N TYR A 181 12.19 11.20 -9.57
CA TYR A 181 11.90 10.47 -8.34
C TYR A 181 11.16 9.15 -8.62
N SER A 182 10.07 9.18 -9.40
CA SER A 182 9.30 7.98 -9.72
C SER A 182 10.12 6.94 -10.49
N ILE A 183 10.96 7.36 -11.44
CA ILE A 183 11.85 6.47 -12.19
C ILE A 183 12.89 5.84 -11.25
N ARG A 184 13.45 6.61 -10.33
CA ARG A 184 14.41 6.16 -9.33
C ARG A 184 13.80 5.12 -8.39
N VAL A 185 12.59 5.40 -7.88
CA VAL A 185 11.84 4.45 -7.03
C VAL A 185 11.57 3.16 -7.79
N ALA A 186 11.09 3.23 -9.05
CA ALA A 186 10.83 2.06 -9.87
C ALA A 186 12.12 1.25 -10.14
N SER A 187 13.23 1.92 -10.41
CA SER A 187 14.52 1.26 -10.62
C SER A 187 14.97 0.48 -9.39
N TRP A 188 14.93 1.11 -8.21
CA TRP A 188 15.30 0.44 -6.96
C TRP A 188 14.32 -0.66 -6.57
N ALA A 189 13.02 -0.47 -6.80
CA ALA A 189 12.01 -1.49 -6.55
C ALA A 189 12.24 -2.75 -7.40
N VAL A 190 12.53 -2.59 -8.70
CA VAL A 190 12.83 -3.72 -9.61
C VAL A 190 14.17 -4.37 -9.27
N LEU A 191 15.20 -3.59 -8.89
CA LEU A 191 16.48 -4.12 -8.43
C LEU A 191 16.30 -5.00 -7.17
N THR A 192 15.50 -4.53 -6.22
CA THR A 192 15.15 -5.29 -5.01
C THR A 192 14.33 -6.53 -5.38
N GLY A 193 13.33 -6.40 -6.25
CA GLY A 193 12.53 -7.52 -6.75
C GLY A 193 13.39 -8.61 -7.41
N ARG A 194 14.37 -8.20 -8.22
CA ARG A 194 15.35 -9.13 -8.81
C ARG A 194 16.21 -9.82 -7.75
N HIS A 195 16.63 -9.10 -6.72
CA HIS A 195 17.42 -9.66 -5.61
C HIS A 195 16.62 -10.67 -4.78
N LEU A 196 15.32 -10.47 -4.67
CA LEU A 196 14.39 -11.39 -4.01
C LEU A 196 13.89 -12.51 -4.96
N ASP A 197 14.44 -12.61 -6.15
CA ASP A 197 14.06 -13.57 -7.19
C ASP A 197 12.55 -13.53 -7.53
N LEU A 198 11.93 -12.34 -7.52
CA LEU A 198 10.53 -12.20 -7.93
C LEU A 198 10.35 -12.57 -9.41
N THR A 199 9.17 -13.10 -9.77
CA THR A 199 8.81 -13.35 -11.15
C THR A 199 8.84 -12.07 -11.99
N ARG A 200 9.02 -12.21 -13.29
CA ARG A 200 9.01 -11.09 -14.24
C ARG A 200 7.71 -10.28 -14.16
N GLU A 201 6.58 -10.96 -14.01
CA GLU A 201 5.27 -10.32 -13.87
C GLU A 201 5.18 -9.49 -12.59
N ALA A 202 5.56 -10.07 -11.45
CA ALA A 202 5.58 -9.37 -10.17
C ALA A 202 6.51 -8.14 -10.20
N MET A 203 7.67 -8.24 -10.84
CA MET A 203 8.57 -7.10 -11.03
C MET A 203 7.97 -6.03 -11.96
N SER A 204 7.22 -6.42 -13.00
CA SER A 204 6.54 -5.48 -13.90
C SER A 204 5.44 -4.71 -13.19
N ASP A 205 4.62 -5.37 -12.38
CA ASP A 205 3.59 -4.72 -11.58
C ASP A 205 4.20 -3.80 -10.52
N LEU A 206 5.30 -4.23 -9.89
CA LEU A 206 6.05 -3.41 -8.94
C LEU A 206 6.64 -2.16 -9.60
N ALA A 207 7.18 -2.30 -10.82
CA ALA A 207 7.69 -1.17 -11.61
C ALA A 207 6.56 -0.19 -11.95
N LEU A 208 5.44 -0.69 -12.48
CA LEU A 208 4.27 0.11 -12.83
C LEU A 208 3.73 0.89 -11.63
N ALA A 209 3.51 0.21 -10.50
CA ALA A 209 3.05 0.84 -9.27
C ALA A 209 4.03 1.93 -8.78
N SER A 210 5.33 1.66 -8.86
CA SER A 210 6.38 2.61 -8.47
C SER A 210 6.45 3.83 -9.38
N LEU A 211 6.25 3.67 -10.69
CA LEU A 211 6.20 4.79 -11.65
C LEU A 211 5.00 5.70 -11.39
N LEU A 212 3.90 5.15 -10.88
CA LEU A 212 2.66 5.87 -10.59
C LEU A 212 2.58 6.40 -9.14
N CYS A 213 3.52 6.04 -8.26
CA CYS A 213 3.41 6.30 -6.82
C CYS A 213 3.22 7.77 -6.44
N LYS A 214 3.72 8.71 -7.26
CA LYS A 214 3.57 10.15 -7.05
C LYS A 214 2.67 10.85 -8.06
N ILE A 215 1.85 10.10 -8.78
CA ILE A 215 1.00 10.68 -9.82
C ILE A 215 0.01 11.71 -9.26
N GLY A 216 -0.48 11.51 -8.03
CA GLY A 216 -1.36 12.45 -7.34
C GLY A 216 -0.74 13.81 -7.01
N TYR A 217 0.60 13.92 -6.98
CA TYR A 217 1.26 15.22 -6.77
C TYR A 217 1.00 16.22 -7.92
N THR A 218 0.61 15.73 -9.09
CA THR A 218 0.29 16.59 -10.24
C THR A 218 -1.01 17.34 -10.10
N THR A 219 -1.88 16.91 -9.19
CA THR A 219 -3.17 17.55 -8.90
C THR A 219 -3.08 18.58 -7.76
N ILE A 220 -1.93 18.63 -7.07
CA ILE A 220 -1.69 19.55 -5.96
C ILE A 220 -1.10 20.85 -6.50
N PRO A 221 -1.67 22.04 -6.14
CA PRO A 221 -1.10 23.32 -6.51
C PRO A 221 0.37 23.45 -6.09
N GLN A 222 1.20 24.02 -6.97
CA GLN A 222 2.65 24.13 -6.71
C GLN A 222 2.99 24.98 -5.50
N GLU A 223 2.13 25.92 -5.14
CA GLU A 223 2.27 26.76 -3.94
C GLU A 223 2.30 25.90 -2.67
N ILE A 224 1.48 24.84 -2.62
CA ILE A 224 1.42 23.92 -1.47
C ILE A 224 2.65 23.02 -1.44
N LEU A 225 3.16 22.58 -2.60
CA LEU A 225 4.32 21.69 -2.71
C LEU A 225 5.65 22.38 -2.36
N ARG A 226 5.71 23.72 -2.42
CA ARG A 226 6.92 24.52 -2.13
C ARG A 226 7.05 24.95 -0.66
N VAL A 227 6.01 24.75 0.15
CA VAL A 227 6.08 25.03 1.59
C VAL A 227 6.88 23.91 2.26
N ARG A 228 8.12 24.21 2.62
CA ARG A 228 8.98 23.39 3.48
C ARG A 228 8.79 23.75 4.92
#